data_ec56dcafd0ecc4db5cf79ad6b9c77fc0
#
_entry.id   ec56dcafd0ecc4db5cf79ad6b9c77fc0
#
_cell.length_a   1.000
_cell.length_b   1.000
_cell.length_c   1.000
_cell.angle_alpha   90.00
_cell.angle_beta   90.00
_cell.angle_gamma   90.00
#
_symmetry.space_group_name_H-M   'P 1'
#
loop_
_entity.id
_entity.type
_entity.pdbx_description
1 polymer ?
#
loop_
_entity_poly.entity_id
_entity_poly.type
_entity_poly.pdbx_seq_one_letter_code
_entity_poly.pdbx_strand_id
1 'polypeptide(L)'
;ILNNNDVSLLQKDLLDLQAWTDKWLLKLNINKCKVVSYGHHINSINDYYLHSDGSISVLEHLNYIKDLGVTFDSNLKFDVHIHEKINKANSVLGLIYRNFKYMSTKTFITLYKTLVRPHLEYANCVWSPFRQMDVDKLEKVQIRATKMVKHLKKYSYEVRLRFLNLPTLKYRRLRGDMIQVYNILSGVH
;
A
#
# COMPACT_ATOMS: atom_id res chain seq x y z
N ILE A 1 10.85 -8.89 18.32
CA ILE A 1 11.29 -8.83 19.73
C ILE A 1 10.84 -10.10 20.39
N LEU A 2 11.79 -10.91 20.83
CA LEU A 2 11.54 -12.24 21.41
C LEU A 2 11.69 -12.26 22.91
N ASN A 3 12.51 -11.35 23.48
CA ASN A 3 12.88 -11.31 24.89
C ASN A 3 12.88 -9.87 25.44
N ASN A 4 12.82 -9.73 26.77
CA ASN A 4 12.98 -8.42 27.42
C ASN A 4 14.35 -7.77 27.12
N ASN A 5 15.39 -8.57 26.88
CA ASN A 5 16.70 -8.08 26.47
C ASN A 5 16.67 -7.38 25.11
N ASP A 6 15.84 -7.86 24.17
CA ASP A 6 15.71 -7.24 22.84
C ASP A 6 15.05 -5.87 22.92
N VAL A 7 14.14 -5.68 23.90
CA VAL A 7 13.48 -4.37 24.15
C VAL A 7 14.50 -3.33 24.60
N SER A 8 15.34 -3.70 25.56
CA SER A 8 16.40 -2.80 26.07
C SER A 8 17.47 -2.52 25.01
N LEU A 9 17.79 -3.50 24.18
CA LEU A 9 18.71 -3.33 23.08
C LEU A 9 18.16 -2.35 22.02
N LEU A 10 16.90 -2.53 21.62
CA LEU A 10 16.24 -1.61 20.68
C LEU A 10 16.14 -0.18 21.24
N GLN A 11 15.84 -0.04 22.55
CA GLN A 11 15.83 1.28 23.18
C GLN A 11 17.22 1.93 23.15
N LYS A 12 18.28 1.16 23.38
CA LYS A 12 19.65 1.65 23.27
C LYS A 12 19.97 2.10 21.85
N ASP A 13 19.63 1.28 20.84
CA ASP A 13 19.87 1.61 19.43
C ASP A 13 19.13 2.90 19.01
N LEU A 14 17.92 3.13 19.54
CA LEU A 14 17.17 4.38 19.32
C LEU A 14 17.89 5.59 19.91
N LEU A 15 18.46 5.46 21.11
CA LEU A 15 19.21 6.55 21.74
C LEU A 15 20.55 6.81 21.02
N ASP A 16 21.22 5.77 20.57
CA ASP A 16 22.44 5.88 19.77
C ASP A 16 22.15 6.56 18.43
N LEU A 17 21.04 6.23 17.78
CA LEU A 17 20.57 6.91 16.56
C LEU A 17 20.26 8.38 16.84
N GLN A 18 19.59 8.68 17.95
CA GLN A 18 19.31 10.08 18.32
C GLN A 18 20.61 10.87 18.52
N ALA A 19 21.55 10.32 19.27
CA ALA A 19 22.86 10.96 19.48
C ALA A 19 23.61 11.20 18.17
N TRP A 20 23.53 10.25 17.24
CA TRP A 20 24.09 10.42 15.91
C TRP A 20 23.41 11.53 15.12
N THR A 21 22.07 11.59 15.10
CA THR A 21 21.33 12.65 14.41
C THR A 21 21.59 14.03 15.01
N ASP A 22 21.71 14.14 16.32
CA ASP A 22 22.03 15.40 17.00
C ASP A 22 23.46 15.88 16.64
N LYS A 23 24.43 14.96 16.60
CA LYS A 23 25.78 15.26 16.15
C LYS A 23 25.85 15.85 14.75
N TRP A 24 24.97 15.38 13.85
CA TRP A 24 24.92 15.83 12.46
C TRP A 24 23.88 16.96 12.24
N LEU A 25 23.32 17.52 13.30
CA LEU A 25 22.29 18.59 13.26
C LEU A 25 21.01 18.17 12.50
N LEU A 26 20.73 16.89 12.43
CA LEU A 26 19.55 16.29 11.79
C LEU A 26 18.48 15.96 12.86
N LYS A 27 17.86 16.99 13.45
CA LYS A 27 16.91 16.79 14.54
C LYS A 27 15.72 15.90 14.14
N LEU A 28 15.47 14.85 14.91
CA LEU A 28 14.30 13.99 14.75
C LEU A 28 13.02 14.75 15.11
N ASN A 29 11.99 14.59 14.28
CA ASN A 29 10.65 15.08 14.64
C ASN A 29 9.94 14.04 15.49
N ILE A 30 10.09 14.13 16.81
CA ILE A 30 9.58 13.16 17.78
C ILE A 30 8.06 13.00 17.69
N ASN A 31 7.31 14.07 17.40
CA ASN A 31 5.87 14.01 17.22
C ASN A 31 5.44 13.10 16.05
N LYS A 32 6.33 12.88 15.09
CA LYS A 32 6.12 11.98 13.95
C LYS A 32 6.69 10.58 14.18
N CYS A 33 7.50 10.39 15.20
CA CYS A 33 8.03 9.09 15.56
C CYS A 33 6.94 8.29 16.29
N LYS A 34 6.65 7.10 15.78
CA LYS A 34 5.57 6.24 16.30
C LYS A 34 6.09 4.81 16.44
N VAL A 35 5.45 4.03 17.27
CA VAL A 35 5.74 2.61 17.46
C VAL A 35 4.60 1.79 16.90
N VAL A 36 4.92 0.79 16.08
CA VAL A 36 3.95 -0.21 15.63
C VAL A 36 4.52 -1.59 15.90
N SER A 37 3.77 -2.41 16.60
CA SER A 37 4.13 -3.80 16.84
C SER A 37 3.44 -4.70 15.83
N TYR A 38 4.21 -5.59 15.18
CA TYR A 38 3.69 -6.53 14.19
C TYR A 38 3.70 -7.95 14.74
N GLY A 39 2.62 -8.71 14.52
CA GLY A 39 2.51 -10.11 14.89
C GLY A 39 1.16 -10.51 15.47
N HIS A 40 0.97 -11.82 15.68
CA HIS A 40 -0.30 -12.35 16.20
C HIS A 40 -0.37 -12.37 17.74
N HIS A 41 0.76 -12.37 18.43
CA HIS A 41 0.84 -12.45 19.89
C HIS A 41 1.61 -11.24 20.44
N ILE A 42 0.97 -10.06 20.36
CA ILE A 42 1.51 -8.85 20.98
C ILE A 42 1.07 -8.88 22.44
N ASN A 43 1.78 -9.66 23.27
CA ASN A 43 1.44 -9.83 24.71
C ASN A 43 1.96 -8.69 25.60
N SER A 44 2.84 -7.83 25.08
CA SER A 44 3.35 -6.67 25.81
C SER A 44 3.50 -5.48 24.87
N ILE A 45 2.91 -4.37 25.25
CA ILE A 45 3.19 -3.07 24.68
C ILE A 45 4.40 -2.53 25.46
N ASN A 46 5.55 -2.47 24.80
CA ASN A 46 6.75 -1.91 25.38
C ASN A 46 6.84 -0.43 25.00
N ASP A 47 6.95 0.44 26.00
CA ASP A 47 7.10 1.85 25.79
C ASP A 47 8.55 2.18 25.40
N TYR A 48 8.68 2.86 24.25
CA TYR A 48 9.95 3.41 23.79
C TYR A 48 9.93 4.93 23.92
N TYR A 49 11.10 5.53 24.16
CA TYR A 49 11.21 6.96 24.36
C TYR A 49 12.40 7.55 23.61
N LEU A 50 12.30 8.83 23.32
CA LEU A 50 13.37 9.69 22.79
C LEU A 50 13.45 10.96 23.64
N HIS A 51 14.59 11.64 23.61
CA HIS A 51 14.78 12.90 24.32
C HIS A 51 14.36 14.09 23.43
N SER A 52 13.55 15.01 24.00
CA SER A 52 13.15 16.25 23.36
C SER A 52 13.41 17.43 24.28
N ASP A 53 14.30 18.31 23.88
CA ASP A 53 14.61 19.57 24.57
C ASP A 53 14.79 19.40 26.11
N GLY A 54 15.52 18.32 26.49
CA GLY A 54 15.82 18.02 27.90
C GLY A 54 14.71 17.24 28.64
N SER A 55 13.62 16.86 27.95
CA SER A 55 12.54 16.02 28.49
C SER A 55 12.50 14.65 27.79
N ILE A 56 11.94 13.65 28.48
CA ILE A 56 11.68 12.33 27.93
C ILE A 56 10.32 12.34 27.26
N SER A 57 10.28 11.99 25.98
CA SER A 57 9.05 11.84 25.20
C SER A 57 8.80 10.37 24.88
N VAL A 58 7.75 9.79 25.46
CA VAL A 58 7.31 8.43 25.12
C VAL A 58 6.68 8.42 23.74
N LEU A 59 7.04 7.42 22.94
CA LEU A 59 6.53 7.28 21.58
C LEU A 59 5.13 6.66 21.58
N GLU A 60 4.23 7.26 20.82
CA GLU A 60 2.85 6.79 20.72
C GLU A 60 2.77 5.45 19.98
N HIS A 61 2.02 4.50 20.53
CA HIS A 61 1.71 3.22 19.91
C HIS A 61 0.53 3.35 18.94
N LEU A 62 0.72 2.84 17.72
CA LEU A 62 -0.31 2.81 16.69
C LEU A 62 -0.61 1.37 16.28
N ASN A 63 -1.89 1.10 15.96
CA ASN A 63 -2.32 -0.18 15.39
C ASN A 63 -2.08 -0.27 13.88
N TYR A 64 -1.87 0.87 13.23
CA TYR A 64 -1.53 0.97 11.81
C TYR A 64 -0.69 2.22 11.55
N ILE A 65 0.18 2.15 10.59
CA ILE A 65 1.03 3.26 10.15
C ILE A 65 1.05 3.33 8.64
N LYS A 66 1.12 4.55 8.12
CA LYS A 66 1.30 4.76 6.68
C LYS A 66 2.76 5.09 6.41
N ASP A 67 3.44 4.19 5.71
CA ASP A 67 4.82 4.38 5.27
C ASP A 67 4.93 4.21 3.76
N LEU A 68 5.68 5.11 3.09
CA LEU A 68 5.88 5.14 1.62
C LEU A 68 4.58 4.93 0.81
N GLY A 69 3.44 5.44 1.33
CA GLY A 69 2.13 5.35 0.67
C GLY A 69 1.38 4.03 0.87
N VAL A 70 1.94 3.08 1.63
CA VAL A 70 1.30 1.84 2.07
C VAL A 70 0.87 1.97 3.52
N THR A 71 -0.36 1.54 3.85
CA THR A 71 -0.87 1.49 5.22
C THR A 71 -0.64 0.08 5.75
N PHE A 72 0.24 -0.06 6.73
CA PHE A 72 0.55 -1.30 7.43
C PHE A 72 -0.31 -1.41 8.67
N ASP A 73 -0.97 -2.51 8.87
CA ASP A 73 -1.66 -2.87 10.12
C ASP A 73 -0.82 -3.87 10.92
N SER A 74 -1.07 -3.96 12.23
CA SER A 74 -0.33 -4.82 13.17
C SER A 74 -0.31 -6.31 12.76
N ASN A 75 -1.31 -6.78 12.03
CA ASN A 75 -1.41 -8.16 11.56
C ASN A 75 -0.92 -8.36 10.10
N LEU A 76 -0.47 -7.30 9.43
CA LEU A 76 -0.06 -7.29 8.01
C LEU A 76 -1.13 -7.86 7.06
N LYS A 77 -2.42 -7.61 7.36
CA LYS A 77 -3.54 -8.04 6.52
C LYS A 77 -3.86 -7.06 5.40
N PHE A 78 -3.43 -5.81 5.56
CA PHE A 78 -3.63 -4.71 4.62
C PHE A 78 -5.09 -4.38 4.27
N ASP A 79 -6.05 -4.80 5.10
CA ASP A 79 -7.48 -4.59 4.84
C ASP A 79 -7.81 -3.10 4.67
N VAL A 80 -7.27 -2.25 5.55
CA VAL A 80 -7.47 -0.78 5.51
C VAL A 80 -6.87 -0.22 4.22
N HIS A 81 -5.62 -0.60 3.90
CA HIS A 81 -4.94 -0.17 2.69
C HIS A 81 -5.73 -0.51 1.42
N ILE A 82 -6.17 -1.77 1.30
CA ILE A 82 -6.92 -2.26 0.14
C ILE A 82 -8.21 -1.45 -0.03
N HIS A 83 -8.95 -1.20 1.06
CA HIS A 83 -10.16 -0.39 1.02
C HIS A 83 -9.89 1.05 0.61
N GLU A 84 -8.85 1.69 1.15
CA GLU A 84 -8.45 3.04 0.76
C GLU A 84 -8.13 3.14 -0.74
N LYS A 85 -7.37 2.17 -1.27
CA LYS A 85 -6.99 2.17 -2.69
C LYS A 85 -8.19 1.92 -3.61
N ILE A 86 -9.08 1.01 -3.24
CA ILE A 86 -10.34 0.77 -3.97
C ILE A 86 -11.20 2.04 -3.99
N ASN A 87 -11.35 2.70 -2.84
CA ASN A 87 -12.14 3.93 -2.74
C ASN A 87 -11.53 5.05 -3.59
N LYS A 88 -10.20 5.22 -3.53
CA LYS A 88 -9.49 6.21 -4.35
C LYS A 88 -9.67 5.93 -5.84
N ALA A 89 -9.47 4.69 -6.27
CA ALA A 89 -9.65 4.27 -7.66
C ALA A 89 -11.10 4.51 -8.15
N ASN A 90 -12.11 4.17 -7.33
CA ASN A 90 -13.51 4.43 -7.64
C ASN A 90 -13.84 5.93 -7.71
N SER A 91 -13.25 6.76 -6.84
CA SER A 91 -13.39 8.22 -6.88
C SER A 91 -12.86 8.78 -8.20
N VAL A 92 -11.67 8.33 -8.62
CA VAL A 92 -11.09 8.73 -9.92
C VAL A 92 -11.94 8.27 -11.09
N LEU A 93 -12.48 7.02 -11.05
CA LEU A 93 -13.43 6.55 -12.06
C LEU A 93 -14.68 7.42 -12.13
N GLY A 94 -15.20 7.87 -10.98
CA GLY A 94 -16.32 8.80 -10.91
C GLY A 94 -16.01 10.15 -11.56
N LEU A 95 -14.80 10.68 -11.35
CA LEU A 95 -14.33 11.90 -12.00
C LEU A 95 -14.25 11.74 -13.52
N ILE A 96 -13.65 10.64 -13.99
CA ILE A 96 -13.56 10.33 -15.43
C ILE A 96 -14.96 10.24 -16.02
N TYR A 97 -15.87 9.52 -15.38
CA TYR A 97 -17.24 9.35 -15.88
C TYR A 97 -18.00 10.67 -16.02
N ARG A 98 -17.84 11.59 -15.08
CA ARG A 98 -18.52 12.89 -15.08
C ARG A 98 -17.97 13.84 -16.15
N ASN A 99 -16.64 13.82 -16.35
CA ASN A 99 -16.00 14.78 -17.25
C ASN A 99 -15.93 14.31 -18.72
N PHE A 100 -15.97 13.00 -18.97
CA PHE A 100 -15.86 12.42 -20.31
C PHE A 100 -17.16 11.76 -20.76
N LYS A 101 -18.12 12.54 -21.26
CA LYS A 101 -19.41 12.03 -21.76
C LYS A 101 -19.27 11.13 -23.00
N TYR A 102 -18.31 11.48 -23.87
CA TYR A 102 -17.97 10.75 -25.09
C TYR A 102 -16.52 10.31 -25.00
N MET A 103 -16.31 9.03 -24.72
CA MET A 103 -14.98 8.48 -24.51
C MET A 103 -14.68 7.41 -25.55
N SER A 104 -13.66 7.66 -26.37
CA SER A 104 -13.13 6.65 -27.28
C SER A 104 -12.45 5.52 -26.50
N THR A 105 -12.33 4.35 -27.11
CA THR A 105 -11.57 3.23 -26.50
C THR A 105 -10.13 3.62 -26.15
N LYS A 106 -9.46 4.35 -27.04
CA LYS A 106 -8.09 4.83 -26.82
C LYS A 106 -8.01 5.77 -25.62
N THR A 107 -8.92 6.75 -25.56
CA THR A 107 -9.00 7.69 -24.43
C THR A 107 -9.24 6.95 -23.11
N PHE A 108 -10.20 6.00 -23.11
CA PHE A 108 -10.46 5.18 -21.93
C PHE A 108 -9.21 4.43 -21.45
N ILE A 109 -8.51 3.74 -22.36
CA ILE A 109 -7.32 2.96 -22.01
C ILE A 109 -6.25 3.87 -21.42
N THR A 110 -6.02 5.05 -22.00
CA THR A 110 -5.04 6.00 -21.47
C THR A 110 -5.43 6.46 -20.08
N LEU A 111 -6.64 6.97 -19.87
CA LEU A 111 -7.11 7.46 -18.56
C LEU A 111 -7.10 6.36 -17.50
N TYR A 112 -7.55 5.15 -17.87
CA TYR A 112 -7.54 4.03 -16.94
C TYR A 112 -6.12 3.63 -16.52
N LYS A 113 -5.20 3.48 -17.49
CA LYS A 113 -3.82 3.05 -17.21
C LYS A 113 -3.01 4.09 -16.44
N THR A 114 -3.28 5.38 -16.64
CA THR A 114 -2.51 6.46 -16.00
C THR A 114 -3.09 6.93 -14.68
N LEU A 115 -4.41 6.98 -14.53
CA LEU A 115 -5.07 7.60 -13.38
C LEU A 115 -5.70 6.60 -12.40
N VAL A 116 -6.22 5.47 -12.90
CA VAL A 116 -6.97 4.52 -12.05
C VAL A 116 -6.09 3.36 -11.60
N ARG A 117 -5.48 2.67 -12.58
CA ARG A 117 -4.72 1.46 -12.35
C ARG A 117 -3.54 1.62 -11.40
N PRO A 118 -2.79 2.74 -11.38
CA PRO A 118 -1.70 2.92 -10.44
C PRO A 118 -2.13 2.83 -8.97
N HIS A 119 -3.36 3.27 -8.64
CA HIS A 119 -3.89 3.11 -7.28
C HIS A 119 -4.10 1.65 -6.87
N LEU A 120 -4.32 0.74 -7.82
CA LEU A 120 -4.60 -0.67 -7.59
C LEU A 120 -3.35 -1.55 -7.68
N GLU A 121 -2.21 -1.00 -8.14
CA GLU A 121 -0.98 -1.76 -8.40
C GLU A 121 0.26 -1.23 -7.68
N TYR A 122 0.23 0.02 -7.19
CA TYR A 122 1.39 0.61 -6.51
C TYR A 122 1.82 -0.24 -5.32
N ALA A 123 3.11 -0.61 -5.28
CA ALA A 123 3.73 -1.43 -4.23
C ALA A 123 3.00 -2.78 -3.98
N ASN A 124 2.37 -3.37 -5.01
CA ASN A 124 1.59 -4.60 -4.85
C ASN A 124 2.40 -5.79 -4.31
N CYS A 125 3.70 -5.84 -4.52
CA CYS A 125 4.59 -6.86 -3.94
C CYS A 125 4.62 -6.82 -2.40
N VAL A 126 4.25 -5.69 -1.78
CA VAL A 126 4.19 -5.54 -0.32
C VAL A 126 2.85 -5.98 0.26
N TRP A 127 1.75 -5.60 -0.39
CA TRP A 127 0.39 -5.75 0.15
C TRP A 127 -0.52 -6.67 -0.67
N SER A 128 0.03 -7.46 -1.58
CA SER A 128 -0.78 -8.33 -2.45
C SER A 128 -1.77 -9.17 -1.62
N PRO A 129 -3.09 -9.07 -1.88
CA PRO A 129 -4.07 -9.75 -1.06
C PRO A 129 -3.99 -11.26 -1.24
N PHE A 130 -3.94 -12.00 -0.15
CA PHE A 130 -3.99 -13.46 -0.14
C PHE A 130 -5.43 -13.99 -0.08
N ARG A 131 -6.40 -13.17 0.43
CA ARG A 131 -7.80 -13.56 0.49
C ARG A 131 -8.48 -13.35 -0.85
N GLN A 132 -9.18 -14.39 -1.35
CA GLN A 132 -9.91 -14.31 -2.62
C GLN A 132 -10.92 -13.17 -2.64
N MET A 133 -11.59 -12.91 -1.52
CA MET A 133 -12.56 -11.82 -1.37
C MET A 133 -11.95 -10.44 -1.70
N ASP A 134 -10.72 -10.17 -1.30
CA ASP A 134 -10.07 -8.89 -1.53
C ASP A 134 -9.50 -8.80 -2.96
N VAL A 135 -9.04 -9.93 -3.51
CA VAL A 135 -8.73 -10.07 -4.94
C VAL A 135 -9.94 -9.70 -5.78
N ASP A 136 -11.12 -10.22 -5.43
CA ASP A 136 -12.37 -9.96 -6.15
C ASP A 136 -12.84 -8.51 -6.01
N LYS A 137 -12.67 -7.89 -4.83
CA LYS A 137 -12.97 -6.47 -4.62
C LYS A 137 -12.12 -5.56 -5.53
N LEU A 138 -10.84 -5.84 -5.64
CA LEU A 138 -9.93 -5.11 -6.54
C LEU A 138 -10.35 -5.30 -8.01
N GLU A 139 -10.60 -6.55 -8.42
CA GLU A 139 -11.02 -6.86 -9.79
C GLU A 139 -12.37 -6.20 -10.15
N LYS A 140 -13.30 -6.07 -9.18
CA LYS A 140 -14.58 -5.35 -9.36
C LYS A 140 -14.40 -3.91 -9.82
N VAL A 141 -13.31 -3.23 -9.41
CA VAL A 141 -13.01 -1.87 -9.90
C VAL A 141 -12.73 -1.89 -11.40
N GLN A 142 -11.93 -2.84 -11.90
CA GLN A 142 -11.66 -2.98 -13.32
C GLN A 142 -12.90 -3.42 -14.11
N ILE A 143 -13.72 -4.31 -13.54
CA ILE A 143 -15.01 -4.71 -14.14
C ILE A 143 -15.91 -3.49 -14.32
N ARG A 144 -15.98 -2.60 -13.31
CA ARG A 144 -16.75 -1.35 -13.38
C ARG A 144 -16.16 -0.40 -14.41
N ALA A 145 -14.83 -0.21 -14.41
CA ALA A 145 -14.13 0.66 -15.34
C ALA A 145 -14.40 0.27 -16.79
N THR A 146 -14.25 -1.00 -17.12
CA THR A 146 -14.45 -1.49 -18.51
C THR A 146 -15.88 -1.33 -19.02
N LYS A 147 -16.89 -1.24 -18.12
CA LYS A 147 -18.30 -0.94 -18.49
C LYS A 147 -18.53 0.52 -18.89
N MET A 148 -17.59 1.42 -18.63
CA MET A 148 -17.70 2.82 -19.03
C MET A 148 -17.60 3.00 -20.54
N VAL A 149 -16.97 2.07 -21.25
CA VAL A 149 -16.89 2.05 -22.71
C VAL A 149 -18.25 1.58 -23.25
N LYS A 150 -19.09 2.52 -23.73
CA LYS A 150 -20.52 2.30 -24.05
C LYS A 150 -20.78 1.11 -24.96
N HIS A 151 -20.04 0.99 -26.08
CA HIS A 151 -20.24 -0.10 -27.05
C HIS A 151 -19.82 -1.48 -26.52
N LEU A 152 -18.99 -1.54 -25.46
CA LEU A 152 -18.55 -2.79 -24.82
C LEU A 152 -19.42 -3.19 -23.63
N LYS A 153 -20.30 -2.32 -23.13
CA LYS A 153 -21.09 -2.54 -21.92
C LYS A 153 -21.90 -3.84 -21.93
N LYS A 154 -22.39 -4.26 -23.10
CA LYS A 154 -23.23 -5.46 -23.28
C LYS A 154 -22.46 -6.79 -23.25
N TYR A 155 -21.14 -6.73 -23.40
CA TYR A 155 -20.30 -7.93 -23.45
C TYR A 155 -19.88 -8.40 -22.07
N SER A 156 -19.53 -9.69 -21.94
CA SER A 156 -18.95 -10.23 -20.71
C SER A 156 -17.63 -9.56 -20.37
N TYR A 157 -17.20 -9.68 -19.11
CA TYR A 157 -15.95 -9.05 -18.64
C TYR A 157 -14.72 -9.52 -19.43
N GLU A 158 -14.64 -10.83 -19.69
CA GLU A 158 -13.53 -11.43 -20.45
C GLU A 158 -13.45 -10.89 -21.88
N VAL A 159 -14.60 -10.77 -22.55
CA VAL A 159 -14.69 -10.20 -23.90
C VAL A 159 -14.24 -8.74 -23.90
N ARG A 160 -14.69 -7.95 -22.90
CA ARG A 160 -14.24 -6.55 -22.76
C ARG A 160 -12.74 -6.44 -22.58
N LEU A 161 -12.13 -7.31 -21.77
CA LEU A 161 -10.69 -7.33 -21.57
C LEU A 161 -9.93 -7.60 -22.87
N ARG A 162 -10.39 -8.56 -23.67
CA ARG A 162 -9.79 -8.86 -24.99
C ARG A 162 -9.86 -7.65 -25.93
N PHE A 163 -11.03 -7.01 -26.05
CA PHE A 163 -11.19 -5.82 -26.87
C PHE A 163 -10.31 -4.64 -26.44
N LEU A 164 -10.12 -4.49 -25.11
CA LEU A 164 -9.35 -3.40 -24.56
C LEU A 164 -7.84 -3.73 -24.44
N ASN A 165 -7.45 -4.95 -24.78
CA ASN A 165 -6.10 -5.47 -24.57
C ASN A 165 -5.61 -5.20 -23.14
N LEU A 166 -6.45 -5.55 -22.16
CA LEU A 166 -6.18 -5.42 -20.74
C LEU A 166 -6.13 -6.81 -20.09
N PRO A 167 -5.06 -7.17 -19.41
CA PRO A 167 -5.06 -8.36 -18.55
C PRO A 167 -5.87 -8.11 -17.29
N THR A 168 -6.23 -9.18 -16.57
CA THR A 168 -6.82 -9.07 -15.23
C THR A 168 -5.82 -8.47 -14.24
N LEU A 169 -6.31 -7.78 -13.20
CA LEU A 169 -5.45 -7.28 -12.13
C LEU A 169 -4.78 -8.43 -11.37
N LYS A 170 -5.47 -9.57 -11.21
CA LYS A 170 -4.89 -10.78 -10.62
C LYS A 170 -3.65 -11.25 -11.40
N TYR A 171 -3.76 -11.38 -12.73
CA TYR A 171 -2.63 -11.78 -13.57
C TYR A 171 -1.47 -10.79 -13.46
N ARG A 172 -1.77 -9.50 -13.45
CA ARG A 172 -0.73 -8.46 -13.36
C ARG A 172 0.02 -8.50 -12.03
N ARG A 173 -0.68 -8.74 -10.91
CA ARG A 173 -0.03 -8.91 -9.60
C ARG A 173 0.92 -10.11 -9.62
N LEU A 174 0.42 -11.28 -9.99
CA LEU A 174 1.26 -12.48 -10.08
C LEU A 174 2.50 -12.27 -10.95
N ARG A 175 2.32 -11.62 -12.11
CA ARG A 175 3.45 -11.29 -12.98
C ARG A 175 4.43 -10.31 -12.31
N GLY A 176 3.92 -9.30 -11.61
CA GLY A 176 4.73 -8.34 -10.85
C GLY A 176 5.55 -9.04 -9.75
N ASP A 177 4.92 -9.92 -8.98
CA ASP A 177 5.56 -10.68 -7.93
C ASP A 177 6.67 -11.60 -8.49
N MET A 178 6.42 -12.27 -9.62
CA MET A 178 7.44 -13.09 -10.30
C MET A 178 8.62 -12.27 -10.81
N ILE A 179 8.38 -11.08 -11.35
CA ILE A 179 9.46 -10.17 -11.76
C ILE A 179 10.29 -9.73 -10.55
N GLN A 180 9.63 -9.42 -9.43
CA GLN A 180 10.33 -9.03 -8.21
C GLN A 180 11.20 -10.16 -7.66
N VAL A 181 10.67 -11.39 -7.62
CA VAL A 181 11.45 -12.56 -7.22
C VAL A 181 12.66 -12.78 -8.15
N TYR A 182 12.45 -12.65 -9.46
CA TYR A 182 13.55 -12.76 -10.42
C TYR A 182 14.63 -11.69 -10.17
N ASN A 183 14.25 -10.44 -9.96
CA ASN A 183 15.21 -9.36 -9.69
C ASN A 183 16.02 -9.62 -8.42
N ILE A 184 15.37 -10.09 -7.33
CA ILE A 184 16.06 -10.43 -6.08
C ILE A 184 17.07 -11.55 -6.30
N LEU A 185 16.66 -12.63 -6.99
CA LEU A 185 17.54 -13.80 -7.23
C LEU A 185 18.67 -13.50 -8.20
N SER A 186 18.46 -12.57 -9.14
CA SER A 186 19.46 -12.21 -10.16
C SER A 186 20.37 -11.06 -9.71
N GLY A 187 20.18 -10.52 -8.50
CA GLY A 187 20.96 -9.37 -8.01
C GLY A 187 20.78 -8.08 -8.82
N VAL A 188 19.69 -7.99 -9.58
CA VAL A 188 19.32 -6.79 -10.34
C VAL A 188 18.54 -5.87 -9.43
N HIS A 189 19.22 -4.90 -8.81
CA HIS A 189 18.65 -3.84 -7.98
C HIS A 189 19.21 -2.48 -8.40
#